data_303c842e194607f7223b10e1c4c4d1f0
#
_entry.id   303c842e194607f7223b10e1c4c4d1f0
#
_cell.length_a   1.000
_cell.length_b   1.000
_cell.length_c   1.000
_cell.angle_alpha   90.00
_cell.angle_beta   90.00
_cell.angle_gamma   90.00
#
_symmetry.space_group_name_H-M   'P 1'
#
loop_
_entity.id
_entity.type
_entity.pdbx_description
1 polymer ?
#
loop_
_entity_poly.entity_id
_entity_poly.type
_entity_poly.pdbx_seq_one_letter_code
_entity_poly.pdbx_strand_id
1 'polypeptide(L)'
;MLSDAISKYGPDNVFVKIHPNVINRKAKGYFSLHRLRQSKVHIISSDVNTAQLLKIFKNVYVVTSGTGYEALMAGCHVTCYGEPFYSGYGLTEDKKTSTQIRRIKKLNRPLTIELLAYAIFYRYSIFIDPVLKKQISPVDSIKIIISMLK
;
A
#
# COMPACT_ATOMS: atom_id res chain seq x y z
N MET A 1 9.22 -12.75 2.20
CA MET A 1 7.96 -12.27 1.59
C MET A 1 7.48 -13.18 0.45
N LEU A 2 8.16 -13.22 -0.72
CA LEU A 2 7.68 -14.06 -1.84
C LEU A 2 7.65 -15.56 -1.47
N SER A 3 8.70 -16.07 -0.88
CA SER A 3 8.77 -17.47 -0.40
C SER A 3 7.67 -17.81 0.59
N ASP A 4 7.33 -16.90 1.50
CA ASP A 4 6.27 -17.12 2.48
C ASP A 4 4.88 -17.15 1.82
N ALA A 5 4.66 -16.25 0.83
CA ALA A 5 3.43 -16.26 0.05
C ALA A 5 3.27 -17.57 -0.74
N ILE A 6 4.33 -18.01 -1.43
CA ILE A 6 4.34 -19.27 -2.19
C ILE A 6 4.11 -20.48 -1.25
N SER A 7 4.78 -20.50 -0.11
CA SER A 7 4.62 -21.59 0.87
C SER A 7 3.20 -21.67 1.43
N LYS A 8 2.55 -20.51 1.61
CA LYS A 8 1.21 -20.45 2.21
C LYS A 8 0.08 -20.70 1.21
N TYR A 9 0.23 -20.25 -0.03
CA TYR A 9 -0.88 -20.26 -1.01
C TYR A 9 -0.61 -21.11 -2.26
N GLY A 10 0.61 -21.59 -2.46
CA GLY A 10 1.06 -22.19 -3.72
C GLY A 10 1.39 -21.13 -4.79
N PRO A 11 2.28 -21.45 -5.74
CA PRO A 11 2.73 -20.48 -6.74
C PRO A 11 1.60 -20.01 -7.67
N ASP A 12 0.64 -20.88 -7.99
CA ASP A 12 -0.49 -20.59 -8.88
C ASP A 12 -1.48 -19.56 -8.30
N ASN A 13 -1.45 -19.34 -6.99
CA ASN A 13 -2.31 -18.39 -6.30
C ASN A 13 -1.55 -17.11 -5.88
N VAL A 14 -0.30 -16.96 -6.32
CA VAL A 14 0.54 -15.80 -5.99
C VAL A 14 0.72 -14.90 -7.21
N PHE A 15 0.34 -13.64 -7.03
CA PHE A 15 0.45 -12.59 -8.05
C PHE A 15 1.46 -11.54 -7.59
N VAL A 16 2.41 -11.21 -8.44
CA VAL A 16 3.42 -10.18 -8.17
C VAL A 16 3.19 -8.98 -9.09
N LYS A 17 2.72 -7.87 -8.50
CA LYS A 17 2.56 -6.61 -9.24
C LYS A 17 3.91 -5.91 -9.33
N ILE A 18 4.35 -5.62 -10.54
CA ILE A 18 5.58 -4.89 -10.83
C ILE A 18 5.20 -3.49 -11.31
N HIS A 19 5.84 -2.46 -10.74
CA HIS A 19 5.61 -1.09 -11.17
C HIS A 19 6.07 -0.89 -12.63
N PRO A 20 5.31 -0.17 -13.49
CA PRO A 20 5.69 0.05 -14.89
C PRO A 20 7.11 0.60 -15.08
N ASN A 21 7.58 1.47 -14.19
CA ASN A 21 8.95 2.02 -14.24
C ASN A 21 10.05 0.95 -14.12
N VAL A 22 9.76 -0.15 -13.41
CA VAL A 22 10.71 -1.27 -13.29
C VAL A 22 10.76 -2.05 -14.61
N ILE A 23 9.62 -2.27 -15.24
CA ILE A 23 9.53 -2.97 -16.52
C ILE A 23 10.21 -2.16 -17.61
N ASN A 24 9.99 -0.86 -17.64
CA ASN A 24 10.61 0.09 -18.58
C ASN A 24 12.08 0.41 -18.25
N ARG A 25 12.69 -0.31 -17.28
CA ARG A 25 14.08 -0.11 -16.82
C ARG A 25 14.39 1.30 -16.30
N LYS A 26 13.39 2.09 -15.95
CA LYS A 26 13.55 3.42 -15.35
C LYS A 26 13.83 3.36 -13.83
N ALA A 27 13.57 2.22 -13.19
CA ALA A 27 13.84 1.98 -11.78
C ALA A 27 14.28 0.53 -11.53
N LYS A 28 15.03 0.30 -10.45
CA LYS A 28 15.34 -1.06 -9.98
C LYS A 28 14.16 -1.64 -9.24
N GLY A 29 13.74 -2.86 -9.60
CA GLY A 29 12.70 -3.59 -8.89
C GLY A 29 13.25 -4.30 -7.65
N TYR A 30 12.37 -4.61 -6.71
CA TYR A 30 12.72 -5.40 -5.53
C TYR A 30 13.05 -6.86 -5.89
N PHE A 31 12.38 -7.40 -6.90
CA PHE A 31 12.60 -8.75 -7.40
C PHE A 31 13.30 -8.74 -8.76
N SER A 32 14.23 -9.68 -8.95
CA SER A 32 14.74 -10.00 -10.29
C SER A 32 13.64 -10.69 -11.10
N LEU A 33 13.41 -10.23 -12.33
CA LEU A 33 12.45 -10.84 -13.26
C LEU A 33 12.76 -12.31 -13.54
N HIS A 34 14.06 -12.67 -13.58
CA HIS A 34 14.49 -14.05 -13.74
C HIS A 34 14.01 -14.93 -12.58
N ARG A 35 14.21 -14.49 -11.32
CA ARG A 35 13.73 -15.22 -10.14
C ARG A 35 12.21 -15.34 -10.11
N LEU A 36 11.47 -14.31 -10.50
CA LEU A 36 10.01 -14.36 -10.56
C LEU A 36 9.52 -15.43 -11.55
N ARG A 37 10.14 -15.48 -12.75
CA ARG A 37 9.80 -16.50 -13.77
C ARG A 37 10.07 -17.91 -13.26
N GLN A 38 11.21 -18.13 -12.58
CA GLN A 38 11.54 -19.43 -12.00
C GLN A 38 10.57 -19.84 -10.88
N SER A 39 9.99 -18.87 -10.16
CA SER A 39 9.05 -19.12 -9.06
C SER A 39 7.66 -19.56 -9.52
N LYS A 40 7.38 -19.59 -10.84
CA LYS A 40 6.08 -19.97 -11.43
C LYS A 40 4.88 -19.15 -10.91
N VAL A 41 5.12 -17.95 -10.41
CA VAL A 41 4.07 -17.03 -9.94
C VAL A 41 3.53 -16.18 -11.09
N HIS A 42 2.32 -15.67 -10.95
CA HIS A 42 1.75 -14.75 -11.92
C HIS A 42 2.38 -13.36 -11.80
N ILE A 43 2.75 -12.76 -12.93
CA ILE A 43 3.36 -11.42 -12.97
C ILE A 43 2.36 -10.45 -13.59
N ILE A 44 1.98 -9.42 -12.83
CA ILE A 44 1.16 -8.32 -13.32
C ILE A 44 2.12 -7.18 -13.66
N SER A 45 2.31 -6.97 -14.96
CA SER A 45 3.25 -5.98 -15.52
C SER A 45 2.56 -4.81 -16.21
N SER A 46 1.28 -4.94 -16.51
CA SER A 46 0.47 -3.90 -17.14
C SER A 46 0.13 -2.77 -16.16
N ASP A 47 -0.16 -1.60 -16.73
CA ASP A 47 -0.70 -0.48 -15.95
C ASP A 47 -2.20 -0.75 -15.67
N VAL A 48 -2.46 -1.35 -14.52
CA VAL A 48 -3.81 -1.65 -14.06
C VAL A 48 -4.19 -0.74 -12.90
N ASN A 49 -5.45 -0.36 -12.84
CA ASN A 49 -5.98 0.40 -11.72
C ASN A 49 -5.86 -0.43 -10.42
N THR A 50 -4.98 0.00 -9.52
CA THR A 50 -4.68 -0.71 -8.28
C THR A 50 -5.93 -0.90 -7.41
N ALA A 51 -6.81 0.10 -7.35
CA ALA A 51 -8.03 0.02 -6.55
C ALA A 51 -9.00 -1.07 -7.06
N GLN A 52 -9.08 -1.28 -8.39
CA GLN A 52 -9.87 -2.39 -8.96
C GLN A 52 -9.20 -3.74 -8.70
N LEU A 53 -7.87 -3.80 -8.83
CA LEU A 53 -7.10 -5.01 -8.56
C LEU A 53 -7.28 -5.47 -7.11
N LEU A 54 -7.24 -4.55 -6.16
CA LEU A 54 -7.37 -4.85 -4.74
C LEU A 54 -8.75 -5.39 -4.34
N LYS A 55 -9.78 -5.20 -5.14
CA LYS A 55 -11.10 -5.82 -4.92
C LYS A 55 -11.11 -7.34 -5.15
N ILE A 56 -10.12 -7.86 -5.89
CA ILE A 56 -10.02 -9.27 -6.24
C ILE A 56 -9.23 -10.04 -5.18
N PHE A 57 -8.28 -9.40 -4.51
CA PHE A 57 -7.37 -10.03 -3.58
C PHE A 57 -7.80 -9.86 -2.13
N LYS A 58 -7.74 -10.95 -1.35
CA LYS A 58 -8.00 -10.92 0.10
C LYS A 58 -6.73 -10.64 0.91
N ASN A 59 -5.57 -11.07 0.41
CA ASN A 59 -4.29 -10.98 1.12
C ASN A 59 -3.27 -10.22 0.28
N VAL A 60 -2.64 -9.22 0.88
CA VAL A 60 -1.65 -8.37 0.22
C VAL A 60 -0.37 -8.34 1.04
N TYR A 61 0.75 -8.63 0.39
CA TYR A 61 2.09 -8.68 0.98
C TYR A 61 2.91 -7.51 0.47
N VAL A 62 3.46 -6.73 1.37
CA VAL A 62 4.25 -5.53 1.04
C VAL A 62 5.51 -5.43 1.89
N VAL A 63 6.50 -4.69 1.39
CA VAL A 63 7.62 -4.24 2.24
C VAL A 63 7.27 -2.87 2.83
N THR A 64 7.24 -1.81 2.03
CA THR A 64 6.94 -0.43 2.47
C THR A 64 6.04 0.31 1.49
N SER A 65 5.40 -0.41 0.56
CA SER A 65 4.61 0.18 -0.53
C SER A 65 3.35 0.89 -0.01
N GLY A 66 3.01 2.04 -0.59
CA GLY A 66 1.74 2.72 -0.39
C GLY A 66 0.52 1.87 -0.76
N THR A 67 0.68 0.91 -1.68
CA THR A 67 -0.36 -0.07 -2.03
C THR A 67 -0.89 -0.86 -0.82
N GLY A 68 -0.06 -1.06 0.22
CA GLY A 68 -0.54 -1.69 1.46
C GLY A 68 -1.57 -0.84 2.21
N TYR A 69 -1.42 0.49 2.20
CA TYR A 69 -2.44 1.38 2.75
C TYR A 69 -3.74 1.36 1.92
N GLU A 70 -3.62 1.40 0.59
CA GLU A 70 -4.77 1.25 -0.31
C GLU A 70 -5.48 -0.10 -0.11
N ALA A 71 -4.71 -1.17 0.13
CA ALA A 71 -5.24 -2.50 0.42
C ALA A 71 -6.00 -2.55 1.76
N LEU A 72 -5.49 -1.88 2.81
CA LEU A 72 -6.24 -1.74 4.07
C LEU A 72 -7.57 -1.01 3.85
N MET A 73 -7.57 0.07 3.08
CA MET A 73 -8.81 0.81 2.74
C MET A 73 -9.78 -0.04 1.91
N ALA A 74 -9.28 -0.96 1.10
CA ALA A 74 -10.08 -1.91 0.33
C ALA A 74 -10.57 -3.12 1.15
N GLY A 75 -10.21 -3.22 2.44
CA GLY A 75 -10.59 -4.31 3.33
C GLY A 75 -9.74 -5.58 3.17
N CYS A 76 -8.56 -5.49 2.53
CA CYS A 76 -7.65 -6.61 2.42
C CYS A 76 -6.89 -6.84 3.75
N HIS A 77 -6.52 -8.09 3.98
CA HIS A 77 -5.55 -8.44 5.00
C HIS A 77 -4.13 -8.13 4.51
N VAL A 78 -3.41 -7.26 5.22
CA VAL A 78 -2.09 -6.78 4.79
C VAL A 78 -0.98 -7.30 5.69
N THR A 79 0.02 -7.97 5.08
CA THR A 79 1.24 -8.41 5.76
C THR A 79 2.41 -7.53 5.36
N CYS A 80 3.06 -6.88 6.35
CA CYS A 80 4.19 -5.98 6.16
C CYS A 80 5.52 -6.67 6.50
N TYR A 81 6.48 -6.62 5.58
CA TYR A 81 7.86 -7.08 5.78
C TYR A 81 8.84 -5.95 6.08
N GLY A 82 8.39 -4.72 5.95
CA GLY A 82 9.08 -3.50 6.34
C GLY A 82 8.28 -2.70 7.35
N GLU A 83 8.58 -1.42 7.47
CA GLU A 83 7.97 -0.52 8.45
C GLU A 83 7.31 0.69 7.78
N PRO A 84 6.27 0.50 6.94
CA PRO A 84 5.55 1.63 6.37
C PRO A 84 4.81 2.42 7.46
N PHE A 85 4.32 3.62 7.11
CA PHE A 85 3.66 4.51 8.07
C PHE A 85 2.40 3.91 8.72
N TYR A 86 1.74 2.95 8.05
CA TYR A 86 0.52 2.30 8.50
C TYR A 86 0.76 0.99 9.28
N SER A 87 2.01 0.49 9.36
CA SER A 87 2.35 -0.73 10.11
C SER A 87 2.52 -0.47 11.60
N GLY A 88 2.44 -1.50 12.42
CA GLY A 88 2.73 -1.43 13.86
C GLY A 88 1.62 -0.86 14.73
N TYR A 89 0.40 -0.70 14.20
CA TYR A 89 -0.77 -0.18 14.91
C TYR A 89 -1.89 -1.21 15.10
N GLY A 90 -1.64 -2.47 14.73
CA GLY A 90 -2.64 -3.54 14.82
C GLY A 90 -3.54 -3.65 13.59
N LEU A 91 -3.35 -2.81 12.56
CA LEU A 91 -4.07 -2.87 11.29
C LEU A 91 -3.48 -3.89 10.30
N THR A 92 -2.23 -4.30 10.52
CA THR A 92 -1.44 -5.16 9.64
C THR A 92 -0.85 -6.32 10.41
N GLU A 93 -0.54 -7.42 9.72
CA GLU A 93 0.37 -8.45 10.20
C GLU A 93 1.82 -8.00 9.94
N ASP A 94 2.56 -7.67 11.00
CA ASP A 94 3.90 -7.13 10.87
C ASP A 94 4.96 -8.20 11.17
N LYS A 95 5.83 -8.48 10.19
CA LYS A 95 6.93 -9.44 10.35
C LYS A 95 8.08 -8.87 11.20
N LYS A 96 8.16 -7.55 11.37
CA LYS A 96 9.08 -6.87 12.30
C LYS A 96 8.36 -6.48 13.58
N THR A 97 8.42 -7.32 14.58
CA THR A 97 7.72 -7.17 15.87
C THR A 97 8.17 -5.98 16.71
N SER A 98 9.41 -5.51 16.57
CA SER A 98 9.96 -4.39 17.34
C SER A 98 9.19 -3.06 17.11
N THR A 99 8.75 -2.82 15.87
CA THR A 99 7.98 -1.63 15.50
C THR A 99 6.55 -1.70 16.03
N GLN A 100 5.93 -2.87 15.96
CA GLN A 100 4.59 -3.12 16.45
C GLN A 100 4.46 -2.79 17.94
N ILE A 101 5.37 -3.30 18.77
CA ILE A 101 5.36 -3.04 20.20
C ILE A 101 5.50 -1.55 20.52
N ARG A 102 6.33 -0.82 19.76
CA ARG A 102 6.60 0.61 19.98
C ARG A 102 5.41 1.49 19.66
N ARG A 103 4.71 1.21 18.55
CA ARG A 103 3.60 2.02 18.06
C ARG A 103 2.31 1.76 18.82
N ILE A 104 1.97 0.49 19.09
CA ILE A 104 0.80 0.12 19.90
C ILE A 104 0.91 0.69 21.32
N LYS A 105 2.07 0.61 21.96
CA LYS A 105 2.28 1.15 23.33
C LYS A 105 2.02 2.67 23.41
N LYS A 106 2.22 3.42 22.32
CA LYS A 106 1.98 4.86 22.29
C LYS A 106 0.51 5.25 22.13
N LEU A 107 -0.32 4.37 21.58
CA LEU A 107 -1.69 4.73 21.20
C LEU A 107 -2.71 4.59 22.31
N ASN A 108 -2.46 3.76 23.29
CA ASN A 108 -3.39 3.47 24.43
C ASN A 108 -4.84 3.13 24.03
N ARG A 109 -5.09 2.82 22.75
CA ARG A 109 -6.38 2.43 22.18
C ARG A 109 -6.18 1.76 20.82
N PRO A 110 -7.10 0.88 20.36
CA PRO A 110 -7.07 0.34 19.00
C PRO A 110 -7.12 1.47 17.96
N LEU A 111 -6.28 1.38 16.94
CA LEU A 111 -6.35 2.24 15.77
C LEU A 111 -7.33 1.63 14.78
N THR A 112 -8.19 2.44 14.18
CA THR A 112 -9.01 2.06 13.02
C THR A 112 -8.43 2.67 11.75
N ILE A 113 -8.82 2.14 10.58
CA ILE A 113 -8.37 2.68 9.29
C ILE A 113 -8.87 4.12 9.09
N GLU A 114 -10.07 4.43 9.59
CA GLU A 114 -10.66 5.78 9.51
C GLU A 114 -9.87 6.78 10.37
N LEU A 115 -9.46 6.38 11.57
CA LEU A 115 -8.60 7.23 12.42
C LEU A 115 -7.23 7.45 11.79
N LEU A 116 -6.65 6.42 11.17
CA LEU A 116 -5.39 6.56 10.45
C LEU A 116 -5.55 7.50 9.25
N ALA A 117 -6.62 7.33 8.46
CA ALA A 117 -6.94 8.22 7.34
C ALA A 117 -7.14 9.67 7.80
N TYR A 118 -7.89 9.88 8.88
CA TYR A 118 -8.07 11.21 9.47
C TYR A 118 -6.73 11.83 9.88
N ALA A 119 -5.88 11.07 10.58
CA ALA A 119 -4.57 11.56 10.99
C ALA A 119 -3.70 11.97 9.81
N ILE A 120 -3.71 11.18 8.73
CA ILE A 120 -2.91 11.46 7.54
C ILE A 120 -3.46 12.67 6.78
N PHE A 121 -4.74 12.64 6.38
CA PHE A 121 -5.30 13.62 5.46
C PHE A 121 -5.71 14.93 6.13
N TYR A 122 -6.10 14.92 7.42
CA TYR A 122 -6.58 16.13 8.10
C TYR A 122 -5.58 16.73 9.08
N ARG A 123 -4.67 15.91 9.64
CA ARG A 123 -3.75 16.39 10.67
C ARG A 123 -2.31 16.54 10.19
N TYR A 124 -1.87 15.67 9.28
CA TYR A 124 -0.48 15.64 8.83
C TYR A 124 -0.27 16.26 7.46
N SER A 125 -1.15 15.99 6.49
CA SER A 125 -1.01 16.50 5.12
C SER A 125 -1.41 17.96 5.00
N ILE A 126 -0.67 18.70 4.17
CA ILE A 126 -0.97 20.08 3.78
C ILE A 126 -1.42 20.04 2.32
N PHE A 127 -2.61 20.56 2.06
CA PHE A 127 -3.17 20.68 0.71
C PHE A 127 -3.06 22.12 0.25
N ILE A 128 -2.56 22.31 -0.97
CA ILE A 128 -2.37 23.64 -1.56
C ILE A 128 -3.10 23.69 -2.88
N ASP A 129 -3.93 24.71 -3.08
CA ASP A 129 -4.53 25.01 -4.38
C ASP A 129 -3.42 25.30 -5.40
N PRO A 130 -3.33 24.58 -6.52
CA PRO A 130 -2.26 24.74 -7.49
C PRO A 130 -2.30 26.09 -8.23
N VAL A 131 -3.48 26.72 -8.31
CA VAL A 131 -3.70 28.01 -9.00
C VAL A 131 -3.53 29.17 -8.03
N LEU A 132 -4.30 29.15 -6.92
CA LEU A 132 -4.35 30.26 -5.97
C LEU A 132 -3.17 30.27 -4.99
N LYS A 133 -2.38 29.19 -4.95
CA LYS A 133 -1.23 29.01 -4.01
C LYS A 133 -1.59 29.21 -2.54
N LYS A 134 -2.84 28.88 -2.19
CA LYS A 134 -3.38 28.96 -0.82
C LYS A 134 -3.58 27.58 -0.24
N GLN A 135 -3.43 27.46 1.07
CA GLN A 135 -3.80 26.24 1.78
C GLN A 135 -5.32 26.06 1.73
N ILE A 136 -5.74 24.84 1.43
CA ILE A 136 -7.14 24.45 1.31
C ILE A 136 -7.42 23.20 2.16
N SER A 137 -8.70 22.89 2.36
CA SER A 137 -9.11 21.68 3.04
C SER A 137 -8.87 20.43 2.17
N PRO A 138 -8.72 19.23 2.76
CA PRO A 138 -8.67 17.98 1.99
C PRO A 138 -9.88 17.80 1.07
N VAL A 139 -11.06 18.21 1.54
CA VAL A 139 -12.31 18.11 0.76
C VAL A 139 -12.28 19.02 -0.46
N ASP A 140 -11.78 20.25 -0.31
CA ASP A 140 -11.69 21.18 -1.43
C ASP A 140 -10.64 20.74 -2.44
N SER A 141 -9.54 20.12 -1.99
CA SER A 141 -8.56 19.52 -2.91
C SER A 141 -9.19 18.44 -3.78
N ILE A 142 -10.05 17.58 -3.22
CA ILE A 142 -10.79 16.56 -3.97
C ILE A 142 -11.74 17.21 -4.98
N LYS A 143 -12.48 18.27 -4.61
CA LYS A 143 -13.36 18.99 -5.54
C LYS A 143 -12.59 19.58 -6.72
N ILE A 144 -11.41 20.15 -6.48
CA ILE A 144 -10.54 20.67 -7.54
C ILE A 144 -10.12 19.56 -8.48
N ILE A 145 -9.64 18.43 -7.95
CA ILE A 145 -9.23 17.28 -8.78
C ILE A 145 -10.40 16.79 -9.64
N ILE A 146 -11.59 16.63 -9.05
CA ILE A 146 -12.79 16.21 -9.80
C ILE A 146 -13.13 17.21 -10.91
N SER A 147 -12.99 18.51 -10.67
CA SER A 147 -13.25 19.53 -11.68
C SER A 147 -12.28 19.50 -12.86
N MET A 148 -11.04 19.05 -12.63
CA MET A 148 -9.99 18.90 -13.65
C MET A 148 -10.14 17.63 -14.51
N LEU A 149 -10.93 16.66 -14.06
CA LEU A 149 -11.16 15.39 -14.75
C LEU A 149 -12.38 15.43 -15.69
N LYS A 150 -13.11 16.53 -15.70
CA LYS A 150 -14.23 16.81 -16.61
C LYS A 150 -13.75 17.56 -17.85
#